data_a7ecfb775a327569353394d434ac2726
#
_entry.id   a7ecfb775a327569353394d434ac2726
#
_cell.length_a   1.000
_cell.length_b   1.000
_cell.length_c   1.000
_cell.angle_alpha   90.00
_cell.angle_beta   90.00
_cell.angle_gamma   90.00
#
_symmetry.space_group_name_H-M   'P 1'
#
loop_
_entity.id
_entity.type
_entity.pdbx_description
1 polymer ?
#
loop_
_entity_poly.entity_id
_entity_poly.type
_entity_poly.pdbx_seq_one_letter_code
_entity_poly.pdbx_strand_id
1 'polypeptide(L)'
;MEKYIPDVTSLFAGWEDALGSDKEQTFLEKVYTDCPKVSIDYGVMEKTDRAWLYCGDFGWSDIDSWESLYSNMDNKTADGNIVFTDKYLADGNEGSMLVCGDKKKLYAIKGLKDYLVVDTGDVLLICPKDDKHFKDFISGLGMPDYEVFR
;
A
#
# COMPACT_ATOMS: atom_id res chain seq x y z
N MET A 1 -2.80 5.24 -25.31
CA MET A 1 -2.05 6.19 -24.48
C MET A 1 -1.59 7.41 -25.27
N GLU A 2 -1.01 7.26 -26.44
CA GLU A 2 -0.51 8.39 -27.29
C GLU A 2 -1.53 9.51 -27.55
N LYS A 3 -2.80 9.16 -27.75
CA LYS A 3 -3.89 10.14 -27.99
C LYS A 3 -4.25 10.95 -26.73
N TYR A 4 -4.16 10.37 -25.54
CA TYR A 4 -4.74 10.95 -24.32
C TYR A 4 -3.72 11.49 -23.33
N ILE A 5 -2.50 10.92 -23.32
CA ILE A 5 -1.38 11.32 -22.47
C ILE A 5 -0.07 11.31 -23.28
N PRO A 6 0.02 12.16 -24.33
CA PRO A 6 1.19 12.18 -25.21
C PRO A 6 2.47 12.57 -24.47
N ASP A 7 2.38 13.42 -23.44
CA ASP A 7 3.52 13.84 -22.63
C ASP A 7 4.18 12.64 -21.91
N VAL A 8 3.39 11.69 -21.44
CA VAL A 8 3.90 10.45 -20.84
C VAL A 8 4.48 9.54 -21.91
N THR A 9 3.75 9.31 -23.00
CA THR A 9 4.20 8.35 -24.04
C THR A 9 5.45 8.79 -24.76
N SER A 10 5.67 10.09 -24.92
CA SER A 10 6.88 10.62 -25.56
C SER A 10 8.15 10.36 -24.75
N LEU A 11 8.06 10.28 -23.42
CA LEU A 11 9.19 9.96 -22.54
C LEU A 11 9.69 8.52 -22.72
N PHE A 12 8.82 7.63 -23.16
CA PHE A 12 9.15 6.22 -23.44
C PHE A 12 9.72 6.01 -24.86
N ALA A 13 9.94 7.05 -25.65
CA ALA A 13 10.56 6.91 -26.98
C ALA A 13 11.93 6.21 -26.87
N GLY A 14 12.15 5.15 -27.66
CA GLY A 14 13.37 4.33 -27.62
C GLY A 14 13.35 3.20 -26.57
N TRP A 15 12.20 2.91 -25.98
CA TRP A 15 12.07 1.83 -25.00
C TRP A 15 12.48 0.46 -25.55
N GLU A 16 12.26 0.21 -26.84
CA GLU A 16 12.60 -1.05 -27.52
C GLU A 16 14.10 -1.38 -27.47
N ASP A 17 14.94 -0.33 -27.52
CA ASP A 17 16.40 -0.48 -27.48
C ASP A 17 16.94 -0.54 -26.05
N ALA A 18 16.15 -0.10 -25.07
CA ALA A 18 16.57 -0.02 -23.68
C ALA A 18 16.16 -1.26 -22.87
N LEU A 19 14.90 -1.72 -23.00
CA LEU A 19 14.38 -2.83 -22.20
C LEU A 19 15.11 -4.14 -22.53
N GLY A 20 15.48 -4.89 -21.47
CA GLY A 20 16.25 -6.12 -21.58
C GLY A 20 17.73 -5.92 -21.87
N SER A 21 18.24 -4.67 -21.89
CA SER A 21 19.65 -4.34 -22.06
C SER A 21 20.28 -3.80 -20.75
N ASP A 22 21.59 -3.59 -20.76
CA ASP A 22 22.33 -2.93 -19.67
C ASP A 22 21.95 -1.46 -19.46
N LYS A 23 21.16 -0.87 -20.36
CA LYS A 23 20.68 0.52 -20.29
C LYS A 23 19.31 0.64 -19.65
N GLU A 24 18.61 -0.45 -19.40
CA GLU A 24 17.21 -0.47 -18.92
C GLU A 24 17.04 0.36 -17.65
N GLN A 25 17.86 0.11 -16.62
CA GLN A 25 17.75 0.79 -15.35
C GLN A 25 17.91 2.32 -15.50
N THR A 26 18.93 2.76 -16.20
CA THR A 26 19.18 4.19 -16.43
C THR A 26 18.08 4.85 -17.26
N PHE A 27 17.54 4.13 -18.24
CA PHE A 27 16.42 4.60 -19.04
C PHE A 27 15.16 4.78 -18.18
N LEU A 28 14.81 3.79 -17.38
CA LEU A 28 13.64 3.84 -16.51
C LEU A 28 13.75 4.93 -15.45
N GLU A 29 14.90 5.07 -14.80
CA GLU A 29 15.16 6.15 -13.83
C GLU A 29 14.93 7.54 -14.44
N LYS A 30 15.44 7.77 -15.64
CA LYS A 30 15.23 9.02 -16.36
C LYS A 30 13.75 9.25 -16.68
N VAL A 31 13.09 8.25 -17.26
CA VAL A 31 11.68 8.36 -17.65
C VAL A 31 10.80 8.64 -16.44
N TYR A 32 10.97 7.91 -15.35
CA TYR A 32 10.16 8.09 -14.15
C TYR A 32 10.45 9.36 -13.37
N THR A 33 11.66 9.91 -13.49
CA THR A 33 12.00 11.21 -12.91
C THR A 33 11.22 12.34 -13.60
N ASP A 34 11.08 12.28 -14.92
CA ASP A 34 10.41 13.31 -15.72
C ASP A 34 8.91 13.05 -15.90
N CYS A 35 8.44 11.86 -15.56
CA CYS A 35 7.05 11.43 -15.80
C CYS A 35 6.07 12.19 -14.91
N PRO A 36 5.06 12.85 -15.50
CA PRO A 36 3.99 13.48 -14.72
C PRO A 36 3.19 12.41 -13.94
N LYS A 37 2.82 12.74 -12.70
CA LYS A 37 1.98 11.88 -11.85
C LYS A 37 0.54 11.92 -12.35
N VAL A 38 0.17 10.98 -13.21
CA VAL A 38 -1.19 10.85 -13.74
C VAL A 38 -1.63 9.39 -13.66
N SER A 39 -2.79 9.14 -13.05
CA SER A 39 -3.42 7.82 -13.08
C SER A 39 -3.91 7.50 -14.49
N ILE A 40 -3.79 6.26 -14.92
CA ILE A 40 -4.36 5.78 -16.19
C ILE A 40 -5.88 5.95 -16.23
N ASP A 41 -6.55 5.88 -15.08
CA ASP A 41 -8.00 6.06 -14.97
C ASP A 41 -8.39 7.46 -15.44
N TYR A 42 -7.80 8.50 -14.87
CA TYR A 42 -8.06 9.90 -15.24
C TYR A 42 -7.41 10.29 -16.56
N GLY A 43 -6.24 9.74 -16.85
CA GLY A 43 -5.48 10.08 -18.06
C GLY A 43 -6.05 9.47 -19.33
N VAL A 44 -6.63 8.27 -19.25
CA VAL A 44 -7.05 7.47 -20.40
C VAL A 44 -8.48 6.95 -20.26
N MET A 45 -8.79 6.22 -19.16
CA MET A 45 -10.04 5.47 -19.07
C MET A 45 -11.29 6.35 -19.07
N GLU A 46 -11.26 7.47 -18.39
CA GLU A 46 -12.39 8.44 -18.41
C GLU A 46 -12.54 9.21 -19.73
N LYS A 47 -11.50 9.19 -20.58
CA LYS A 47 -11.48 9.94 -21.84
C LYS A 47 -11.74 9.08 -23.06
N THR A 48 -11.61 7.75 -22.92
CA THR A 48 -11.74 6.84 -24.08
C THR A 48 -13.17 6.38 -24.26
N ASP A 49 -13.60 6.31 -25.51
CA ASP A 49 -14.84 5.67 -25.96
C ASP A 49 -14.67 4.18 -26.30
N ARG A 50 -13.48 3.62 -26.05
CA ARG A 50 -13.09 2.24 -26.36
C ARG A 50 -12.90 1.37 -25.11
N ALA A 51 -13.40 1.79 -23.97
CA ALA A 51 -13.40 0.96 -22.77
C ALA A 51 -14.53 -0.08 -22.84
N TRP A 52 -14.19 -1.34 -22.56
CA TRP A 52 -15.15 -2.42 -22.45
C TRP A 52 -15.09 -2.99 -21.05
N LEU A 53 -16.25 -3.25 -20.46
CA LEU A 53 -16.38 -3.81 -19.14
C LEU A 53 -16.99 -5.21 -19.22
N TYR A 54 -16.37 -6.15 -18.56
CA TYR A 54 -16.94 -7.48 -18.34
C TYR A 54 -17.27 -7.64 -16.86
N CYS A 55 -18.54 -7.88 -16.55
CA CYS A 55 -18.97 -8.15 -15.19
C CYS A 55 -18.58 -9.56 -14.79
N GLY A 56 -17.75 -9.71 -13.76
CA GLY A 56 -17.35 -11.00 -13.21
C GLY A 56 -17.59 -11.02 -11.70
N ASP A 57 -17.98 -12.18 -11.18
CA ASP A 57 -18.10 -12.45 -9.75
C ASP A 57 -17.09 -13.55 -9.38
N PHE A 58 -15.86 -13.15 -9.10
CA PHE A 58 -14.77 -14.05 -8.76
C PHE A 58 -14.03 -13.66 -7.47
N GLY A 59 -14.71 -12.85 -6.63
CA GLY A 59 -14.18 -12.48 -5.31
C GLY A 59 -12.95 -11.58 -5.35
N TRP A 60 -12.81 -10.70 -6.37
CA TRP A 60 -11.73 -9.73 -6.43
C TRP A 60 -11.96 -8.58 -5.45
N SER A 61 -10.92 -8.19 -4.74
CA SER A 61 -10.92 -7.01 -3.88
C SER A 61 -9.62 -6.25 -4.04
N ASP A 62 -9.69 -4.93 -4.07
CA ASP A 62 -8.53 -4.06 -4.05
C ASP A 62 -8.02 -3.93 -2.61
N ILE A 63 -6.78 -4.40 -2.36
CA ILE A 63 -6.15 -4.32 -1.04
C ILE A 63 -5.13 -3.19 -1.06
N ASP A 64 -5.61 -1.95 -0.95
CA ASP A 64 -4.82 -0.72 -0.96
C ASP A 64 -4.66 -0.08 0.43
N SER A 65 -5.33 -0.64 1.44
CA SER A 65 -5.36 -0.13 2.80
C SER A 65 -5.36 -1.25 3.84
N TRP A 66 -5.00 -0.93 5.07
CA TRP A 66 -5.07 -1.86 6.19
C TRP A 66 -6.52 -2.30 6.49
N GLU A 67 -7.49 -1.40 6.29
CA GLU A 67 -8.90 -1.71 6.44
C GLU A 67 -9.38 -2.71 5.38
N SER A 68 -9.00 -2.52 4.12
CA SER A 68 -9.35 -3.48 3.07
C SER A 68 -8.67 -4.83 3.29
N LEU A 69 -7.42 -4.86 3.76
CA LEU A 69 -6.73 -6.08 4.16
C LEU A 69 -7.49 -6.80 5.29
N TYR A 70 -7.80 -6.07 6.38
CA TYR A 70 -8.54 -6.61 7.51
C TYR A 70 -9.90 -7.20 7.10
N SER A 71 -10.63 -6.50 6.24
CA SER A 71 -11.96 -6.91 5.79
C SER A 71 -11.93 -8.21 4.98
N ASN A 72 -10.86 -8.43 4.20
CA ASN A 72 -10.68 -9.60 3.34
C ASN A 72 -10.00 -10.80 4.03
N MET A 73 -9.66 -10.70 5.31
CA MET A 73 -9.06 -11.81 6.05
C MET A 73 -10.09 -12.58 6.85
N ASP A 74 -10.01 -13.91 6.78
CA ASP A 74 -10.95 -14.83 7.47
C ASP A 74 -10.43 -15.30 8.84
N ASN A 75 -9.13 -15.18 9.11
CA ASN A 75 -8.48 -15.69 10.32
C ASN A 75 -8.61 -14.76 11.53
N LYS A 76 -9.81 -14.23 11.77
CA LYS A 76 -10.12 -13.38 12.92
C LYS A 76 -10.38 -14.22 14.18
N THR A 77 -9.95 -13.69 15.34
CA THR A 77 -10.31 -14.25 16.65
C THR A 77 -11.81 -14.07 16.92
N ALA A 78 -12.31 -14.67 18.02
CA ALA A 78 -13.70 -14.51 18.44
C ALA A 78 -14.11 -13.03 18.66
N ASP A 79 -13.16 -12.19 19.09
CA ASP A 79 -13.33 -10.75 19.28
C ASP A 79 -13.01 -9.94 18.01
N GLY A 80 -12.89 -10.59 16.86
CA GLY A 80 -12.63 -9.95 15.58
C GLY A 80 -11.20 -9.45 15.40
N ASN A 81 -10.24 -9.83 16.22
CA ASN A 81 -8.85 -9.39 16.05
C ASN A 81 -8.10 -10.26 15.02
N ILE A 82 -7.19 -9.65 14.29
CA ILE A 82 -6.20 -10.34 13.46
C ILE A 82 -4.82 -10.20 14.11
N VAL A 83 -4.10 -11.31 14.30
CA VAL A 83 -2.83 -11.30 15.03
C VAL A 83 -1.75 -12.04 14.23
N PHE A 84 -0.73 -11.30 13.82
CA PHE A 84 0.47 -11.80 13.15
C PHE A 84 1.68 -11.71 14.08
N THR A 85 1.64 -12.49 15.15
CA THR A 85 2.79 -12.70 16.05
C THR A 85 2.60 -13.96 16.85
N ASP A 86 3.70 -14.63 17.20
CA ASP A 86 3.69 -15.87 17.99
C ASP A 86 3.61 -15.59 19.50
N LYS A 87 4.02 -14.40 19.93
CA LYS A 87 4.16 -14.05 21.36
C LYS A 87 3.34 -12.80 21.66
N TYR A 88 2.11 -13.01 22.08
CA TYR A 88 1.26 -11.90 22.52
C TYR A 88 0.46 -12.25 23.76
N LEU A 89 0.20 -11.23 24.57
CA LEU A 89 -0.73 -11.22 25.69
C LEU A 89 -1.78 -10.15 25.41
N ALA A 90 -3.01 -10.56 25.24
CA ALA A 90 -4.12 -9.66 24.89
C ALA A 90 -5.27 -9.78 25.87
N ASP A 91 -5.87 -8.65 26.24
CA ASP A 91 -7.04 -8.58 27.09
C ASP A 91 -7.96 -7.43 26.63
N GLY A 92 -9.22 -7.71 26.33
CA GLY A 92 -10.23 -6.73 25.95
C GLY A 92 -9.95 -5.96 24.64
N ASN A 93 -9.17 -6.53 23.74
CA ASN A 93 -8.99 -5.98 22.39
C ASN A 93 -10.11 -6.47 21.48
N GLU A 94 -10.62 -5.60 20.61
CA GLU A 94 -11.74 -5.89 19.71
C GLU A 94 -11.48 -5.26 18.33
N GLY A 95 -11.74 -6.01 17.26
CA GLY A 95 -11.68 -5.51 15.89
C GLY A 95 -10.30 -5.00 15.43
N SER A 96 -9.24 -5.27 16.19
CA SER A 96 -7.91 -4.71 15.96
C SER A 96 -7.02 -5.64 15.14
N MET A 97 -6.02 -5.05 14.48
CA MET A 97 -5.03 -5.79 13.70
C MET A 97 -3.62 -5.57 14.26
N LEU A 98 -2.93 -6.67 14.58
CA LEU A 98 -1.59 -6.69 15.16
C LEU A 98 -0.63 -7.35 14.17
N VAL A 99 0.29 -6.57 13.60
CA VAL A 99 1.32 -7.02 12.67
C VAL A 99 2.68 -6.76 13.30
N CYS A 100 3.21 -7.76 13.97
CA CYS A 100 4.39 -7.62 14.82
C CYS A 100 5.48 -8.59 14.35
N GLY A 101 6.50 -8.07 13.68
CA GLY A 101 7.54 -8.85 13.00
C GLY A 101 8.66 -9.36 13.90
N ASP A 102 8.89 -8.75 15.07
CA ASP A 102 10.00 -9.16 15.95
C ASP A 102 9.62 -10.38 16.80
N LYS A 103 10.12 -11.54 16.40
CA LYS A 103 9.90 -12.83 17.10
C LYS A 103 10.51 -12.89 18.51
N LYS A 104 11.34 -11.93 18.90
CA LYS A 104 11.98 -11.88 20.22
C LYS A 104 11.15 -11.10 21.25
N LYS A 105 10.26 -10.22 20.79
CA LYS A 105 9.41 -9.40 21.66
C LYS A 105 8.15 -10.14 22.09
N LEU A 106 7.71 -9.89 23.33
CA LEU A 106 6.35 -10.16 23.77
C LEU A 106 5.52 -8.89 23.61
N TYR A 107 4.40 -9.01 22.92
CA TYR A 107 3.46 -7.91 22.74
C TYR A 107 2.33 -8.01 23.75
N ALA A 108 2.33 -7.14 24.77
CA ALA A 108 1.27 -7.07 25.77
C ALA A 108 0.35 -5.90 25.45
N ILE A 109 -0.87 -6.19 25.02
CA ILE A 109 -1.79 -5.18 24.49
C ILE A 109 -3.16 -5.37 25.14
N LYS A 110 -3.69 -4.29 25.71
CA LYS A 110 -4.95 -4.32 26.43
C LYS A 110 -5.89 -3.17 26.03
N GLY A 111 -7.15 -3.52 25.74
CA GLY A 111 -8.24 -2.56 25.60
C GLY A 111 -8.24 -1.76 24.29
N LEU A 112 -7.53 -2.19 23.25
CA LEU A 112 -7.61 -1.55 21.95
C LEU A 112 -8.86 -2.00 21.20
N LYS A 113 -9.57 -1.03 20.61
CA LYS A 113 -10.73 -1.27 19.76
C LYS A 113 -10.55 -0.59 18.41
N ASP A 114 -10.63 -1.39 17.34
CA ASP A 114 -10.48 -0.93 15.95
C ASP A 114 -9.14 -0.22 15.67
N TYR A 115 -8.07 -0.73 16.26
CA TYR A 115 -6.71 -0.20 16.06
C TYR A 115 -5.86 -1.10 15.16
N LEU A 116 -4.93 -0.45 14.49
CA LEU A 116 -3.80 -1.06 13.81
C LEU A 116 -2.55 -0.89 14.70
N VAL A 117 -1.85 -1.99 14.95
CA VAL A 117 -0.54 -2.01 15.61
C VAL A 117 0.44 -2.70 14.68
N VAL A 118 1.47 -1.98 14.23
CA VAL A 118 2.53 -2.51 13.36
C VAL A 118 3.88 -2.28 14.02
N ASP A 119 4.64 -3.34 14.23
CA ASP A 119 6.04 -3.27 14.70
C ASP A 119 6.96 -3.94 13.67
N THR A 120 7.80 -3.15 13.01
CA THR A 120 8.82 -3.60 12.06
C THR A 120 10.16 -3.92 12.73
N GLY A 121 10.28 -3.62 14.02
CA GLY A 121 11.48 -3.78 14.82
C GLY A 121 12.18 -2.44 15.11
N ASP A 122 12.23 -1.55 14.15
CA ASP A 122 12.77 -0.19 14.26
C ASP A 122 11.67 0.88 14.32
N VAL A 123 10.46 0.57 13.83
CA VAL A 123 9.30 1.47 13.88
C VAL A 123 8.11 0.78 14.55
N LEU A 124 7.50 1.46 15.49
CA LEU A 124 6.21 1.08 16.08
C LEU A 124 5.14 2.08 15.64
N LEU A 125 4.14 1.60 14.94
CA LEU A 125 2.95 2.35 14.55
C LEU A 125 1.75 1.87 15.35
N ILE A 126 1.00 2.80 15.93
CA ILE A 126 -0.30 2.55 16.56
C ILE A 126 -1.27 3.62 16.10
N CYS A 127 -2.32 3.26 15.40
CA CYS A 127 -3.31 4.20 14.89
C CYS A 127 -4.71 3.55 14.77
N PRO A 128 -5.79 4.31 14.66
CA PRO A 128 -7.08 3.78 14.26
C PRO A 128 -6.98 3.06 12.91
N LYS A 129 -7.67 1.92 12.77
CA LYS A 129 -7.59 1.08 11.57
C LYS A 129 -8.20 1.77 10.33
N ASP A 130 -9.23 2.59 10.51
CA ASP A 130 -9.96 3.31 9.47
C ASP A 130 -9.51 4.79 9.33
N ASP A 131 -8.29 5.12 9.72
CA ASP A 131 -7.80 6.49 9.66
C ASP A 131 -7.69 7.00 8.22
N LYS A 132 -8.58 7.93 7.85
CA LYS A 132 -8.63 8.57 6.52
C LYS A 132 -7.41 9.43 6.21
N HIS A 133 -6.69 9.89 7.24
CA HIS A 133 -5.49 10.71 7.12
C HIS A 133 -4.20 9.89 7.25
N PHE A 134 -4.30 8.56 7.27
CA PHE A 134 -3.16 7.67 7.40
C PHE A 134 -2.06 7.94 6.35
N LYS A 135 -2.45 8.12 5.07
CA LYS A 135 -1.50 8.38 3.98
C LYS A 135 -0.75 9.71 4.19
N ASP A 136 -1.44 10.74 4.67
CA ASP A 136 -0.84 12.04 4.96
C ASP A 136 0.13 11.95 6.15
N PHE A 137 -0.26 11.22 7.20
CA PHE A 137 0.58 10.98 8.37
C PHE A 137 1.87 10.23 8.00
N ILE A 138 1.77 9.12 7.24
CA ILE A 138 2.92 8.33 6.81
C ILE A 138 3.83 9.12 5.84
N SER A 139 3.28 10.05 5.06
CA SER A 139 4.09 10.89 4.17
C SER A 139 5.08 11.76 4.96
N GLY A 140 4.78 12.06 6.22
CA GLY A 140 5.69 12.75 7.14
C GLY A 140 7.00 11.99 7.41
N LEU A 141 7.03 10.66 7.25
CA LEU A 141 8.26 9.87 7.33
C LEU A 141 9.24 10.16 6.17
N GLY A 142 8.79 10.84 5.13
CA GLY A 142 9.66 11.35 4.05
C GLY A 142 10.47 12.60 4.41
N MET A 143 10.34 13.13 5.63
CA MET A 143 11.20 14.21 6.12
C MET A 143 12.64 13.71 6.33
N PRO A 144 13.66 14.56 6.11
CA PRO A 144 15.07 14.16 6.20
C PRO A 144 15.44 13.47 7.52
N ASP A 145 14.84 13.90 8.63
CA ASP A 145 15.11 13.36 9.97
C ASP A 145 14.62 11.92 10.18
N TYR A 146 13.70 11.44 9.34
CA TYR A 146 13.08 10.11 9.42
C TYR A 146 13.36 9.21 8.22
N GLU A 147 14.18 9.67 7.27
CA GLU A 147 14.43 8.94 6.01
C GLU A 147 15.03 7.54 6.24
N VAL A 148 15.78 7.34 7.33
CA VAL A 148 16.36 6.05 7.71
C VAL A 148 15.32 4.99 8.08
N PHE A 149 14.07 5.38 8.37
CA PHE A 149 12.96 4.49 8.74
C PHE A 149 11.95 4.26 7.61
N ARG A 150 12.29 4.71 6.41
CA ARG A 150 11.42 4.66 5.22
C ARG A 150 11.53 3.38 4.41
#